data_5909e6138387146f2906c0c65be108d1
#
_entry.id   5909e6138387146f2906c0c65be108d1
#
_cell.length_a   1.000
_cell.length_b   1.000
_cell.length_c   1.000
_cell.angle_alpha   90.00
_cell.angle_beta   90.00
_cell.angle_gamma   90.00
#
_symmetry.space_group_name_H-M   'P 1'
#
loop_
_entity.id
_entity.type
_entity.pdbx_description
1 polymer ?
#
loop_
_entity_poly.entity_id
_entity_poly.type
_entity_poly.pdbx_seq_one_letter_code
_entity_poly.pdbx_strand_id
1 'polypeptide(L)' 'MDATRSQLAERKAVEKAKGILMKHKDISEDEAYQSLRKMAMDKNKRISEVADGVISAFELLD' A
#
# COMPACT_ATOMS: atom_id res chain seq x y z
N MET A 1 -8.93 14.92 16.24
CA MET A 1 -7.75 14.29 15.87
C MET A 1 -7.69 12.88 16.27
N ASP A 2 -7.78 12.00 15.39
CA ASP A 2 -7.92 10.61 15.69
C ASP A 2 -6.74 9.80 15.25
N ALA A 3 -5.71 9.83 16.07
CA ALA A 3 -4.52 9.05 15.79
C ALA A 3 -4.88 7.58 15.57
N THR A 4 -5.81 7.08 16.37
CA THR A 4 -6.24 5.70 16.27
C THR A 4 -6.89 5.43 14.91
N ARG A 5 -7.69 6.38 14.47
CA ARG A 5 -8.39 6.27 13.20
C ARG A 5 -7.40 6.29 12.04
N SER A 6 -6.42 7.18 12.12
CA SER A 6 -5.39 7.27 11.10
C SER A 6 -4.61 5.97 10.99
N GLN A 7 -4.28 5.38 12.14
CA GLN A 7 -3.53 4.13 12.14
C GLN A 7 -4.32 2.99 11.50
N LEU A 8 -5.62 2.93 11.78
CA LEU A 8 -6.46 1.91 11.18
C LEU A 8 -6.58 2.09 9.68
N ALA A 9 -6.76 3.32 9.23
CA ALA A 9 -6.87 3.61 7.81
C ALA A 9 -5.57 3.27 7.10
N GLU A 10 -4.44 3.63 7.70
CA GLU A 10 -3.13 3.34 7.13
C GLU A 10 -2.91 1.84 7.00
N ARG A 11 -3.27 1.10 8.05
CA ARG A 11 -3.09 -0.34 8.05
C ARG A 11 -3.96 -1.00 7.00
N LYS A 12 -5.20 -0.57 6.87
CA LYS A 12 -6.11 -1.12 5.87
C LYS A 12 -5.61 -0.85 4.46
N ALA A 13 -5.12 0.34 4.21
CA ALA A 13 -4.61 0.70 2.90
C ALA A 13 -3.40 -0.17 2.53
N VAL A 14 -2.47 -0.32 3.47
CA VAL A 14 -1.27 -1.11 3.23
C VAL A 14 -1.64 -2.57 2.98
N GLU A 15 -2.54 -3.12 3.78
CA GLU A 15 -2.94 -4.52 3.60
C GLU A 15 -3.64 -4.74 2.27
N LYS A 16 -4.51 -3.82 1.89
CA LYS A 16 -5.20 -3.92 0.60
C LYS A 16 -4.21 -3.83 -0.55
N ALA A 17 -3.29 -2.88 -0.48
CA ALA A 17 -2.27 -2.72 -1.52
C ALA A 17 -1.39 -3.96 -1.62
N LYS A 18 -1.02 -4.53 -0.47
CA LYS A 18 -0.24 -5.77 -0.48
C LYS A 18 -0.99 -6.88 -1.22
N GLY A 19 -2.27 -7.01 -0.91
CA GLY A 19 -3.09 -8.03 -1.57
C GLY A 19 -3.15 -7.84 -3.08
N ILE A 20 -3.30 -6.59 -3.50
CA ILE A 20 -3.33 -6.27 -4.92
C ILE A 20 -2.01 -6.65 -5.58
N LEU A 21 -0.90 -6.25 -4.98
CA LEU A 21 0.42 -6.55 -5.53
C LEU A 21 0.67 -8.06 -5.58
N MET A 22 0.27 -8.78 -4.55
CA MET A 22 0.44 -10.23 -4.52
C MET A 22 -0.33 -10.88 -5.66
N LYS A 23 -1.52 -10.38 -5.92
CA LYS A 23 -2.37 -10.94 -6.95
C LYS A 23 -1.86 -10.60 -8.35
N HIS A 24 -1.47 -9.37 -8.56
CA HIS A 24 -1.09 -8.91 -9.90
C HIS A 24 0.34 -9.26 -10.28
N LYS A 25 1.24 -9.28 -9.29
CA LYS A 25 2.65 -9.55 -9.55
C LYS A 25 3.10 -10.94 -9.13
N ASP A 26 2.19 -11.69 -8.53
CA ASP A 26 2.49 -13.04 -8.07
C ASP A 26 3.73 -13.07 -7.18
N ILE A 27 3.78 -12.17 -6.23
CA ILE A 27 4.87 -12.07 -5.27
C ILE A 27 4.36 -12.40 -3.87
N SER A 28 5.29 -12.63 -2.96
CA SER A 28 4.94 -12.94 -1.58
C SER A 28 4.50 -11.69 -0.83
N GLU A 29 3.89 -11.89 0.32
CA GLU A 29 3.45 -10.79 1.15
C GLU A 29 4.62 -9.90 1.55
N ASP A 30 5.74 -10.52 1.91
CA ASP A 30 6.93 -9.77 2.29
C ASP A 30 7.43 -8.92 1.13
N GLU A 31 7.44 -9.47 -0.05
CA GLU A 31 7.89 -8.73 -1.22
C GLU A 31 6.95 -7.58 -1.54
N ALA A 32 5.66 -7.80 -1.40
CA ALA A 32 4.68 -6.74 -1.62
C ALA A 32 4.90 -5.59 -0.65
N TYR A 33 5.08 -5.93 0.62
CA TYR A 33 5.33 -4.90 1.62
C TYR A 33 6.61 -4.14 1.35
N GLN A 34 7.66 -4.86 1.00
CA GLN A 34 8.95 -4.25 0.68
C GLN A 34 8.83 -3.30 -0.51
N SER A 35 8.06 -3.70 -1.51
CA SER A 35 7.82 -2.85 -2.67
C SER A 35 7.16 -1.53 -2.26
N LEU A 36 6.13 -1.62 -1.42
CA LEU A 36 5.45 -0.42 -0.95
C LEU A 36 6.40 0.46 -0.14
N ARG A 37 7.18 -0.15 0.74
CA ARG A 37 8.10 0.58 1.57
C ARG A 37 9.18 1.27 0.73
N LYS A 38 9.69 0.56 -0.26
CA LYS A 38 10.71 1.11 -1.14
C LYS A 38 10.19 2.32 -1.89
N MET A 39 8.98 2.22 -2.42
CA MET A 39 8.36 3.34 -3.11
C MET A 39 8.15 4.52 -2.19
N ALA A 40 7.73 4.24 -0.95
CA ALA A 40 7.53 5.30 0.03
C ALA A 40 8.83 6.04 0.33
N MET A 41 9.90 5.31 0.50
CA MET A 41 11.20 5.90 0.75
C MET A 41 11.71 6.68 -0.45
N ASP A 42 11.51 6.11 -1.62
CA ASP A 42 11.94 6.72 -2.87
C ASP A 42 11.26 8.07 -3.12
N LYS A 43 9.98 8.12 -2.84
CA LYS A 43 9.19 9.34 -3.03
C LYS A 43 9.12 10.21 -1.80
N ASN A 44 9.80 9.78 -0.73
CA ASN A 44 9.80 10.50 0.53
C ASN A 44 8.37 10.71 1.04
N LYS A 45 7.58 9.65 0.95
CA LYS A 45 6.19 9.67 1.38
C LYS A 45 5.95 8.57 2.41
N ARG A 46 4.76 8.57 3.00
CA ARG A 46 4.39 7.52 3.92
C ARG A 46 3.94 6.29 3.14
N ILE A 47 4.16 5.12 3.74
CA ILE A 47 3.77 3.88 3.09
C ILE A 47 2.27 3.84 2.83
N SER A 48 1.47 4.44 3.70
CA SER A 48 0.03 4.49 3.51
C SER A 48 -0.36 5.32 2.29
N GLU A 49 0.38 6.38 2.03
CA GLU A 49 0.13 7.20 0.85
C GLU A 49 0.44 6.43 -0.42
N VAL A 50 1.54 5.69 -0.40
CA VAL A 50 1.91 4.84 -1.53
C VAL A 50 0.86 3.75 -1.73
N ALA A 51 0.39 3.16 -0.63
CA ALA A 51 -0.64 2.13 -0.69
C ALA A 51 -1.91 2.67 -1.33
N ASP A 52 -2.33 3.86 -0.93
CA ASP A 52 -3.51 4.49 -1.51
C ASP A 52 -3.33 4.68 -3.02
N GLY A 53 -2.15 5.11 -3.42
CA GLY A 53 -1.85 5.28 -4.83
C GLY A 53 -1.95 3.97 -5.60
N VAL A 54 -1.42 2.91 -5.02
CA VAL A 54 -1.48 1.60 -5.65
C VAL A 54 -2.93 1.14 -5.80
N ILE A 55 -3.70 1.30 -4.74
CA ILE A 55 -5.12 0.91 -4.78
C ILE A 55 -5.85 1.66 -5.88
N SER A 56 -5.67 2.97 -5.92
CA SER A 56 -6.33 3.79 -6.93
C SER A 56 -5.92 3.40 -8.33
N ALA A 57 -4.64 3.17 -8.55
CA ALA A 57 -4.13 2.82 -9.87
C ALA A 57 -4.72 1.51 -10.36
N PHE A 58 -4.75 0.50 -9.49
CA PHE A 58 -5.26 -0.80 -9.91
C PHE A 58 -6.78 -0.85 -10.01
N GLU A 59 -7.46 -0.03 -9.21
CA GLU A 59 -8.92 0.06 -9.33
C GLU A 59 -9.33 0.72 -10.63
N LEU A 60 -8.54 1.66 -11.10
CA LEU A 60 -8.80 2.31 -12.38
C LEU A 60 -8.59 1.37 -13.55
N LEU A 61 -7.70 0.38 -13.39
CA LEU A 61 -7.42 -0.58 -14.45
C LEU A 61 -8.49 -1.65 -14.53
N ASP A 62 -9.22 -1.85 -13.47
CA ASP A 62 -10.30 -2.79 -13.44
C ASP A 62 -11.53 -2.16 -14.07
#